data_070260f71e8c70197d7c3d4b47e81bc5
#
_entry.id   070260f71e8c70197d7c3d4b47e81bc5
#
_cell.length_a   1.000
_cell.length_b   1.000
_cell.length_c   1.000
_cell.angle_alpha   90.00
_cell.angle_beta   90.00
_cell.angle_gamma   90.00
#
_symmetry.space_group_name_H-M   'P 1'
#
loop_
_entity.id
_entity.type
_entity.pdbx_description
1 polymer ?
#
loop_
_entity_poly.entity_id
_entity_poly.type
_entity_poly.pdbx_seq_one_letter_code
_entity_poly.pdbx_strand_id
1 'polypeptide(L)'
;MSEERTGGAPLRESRVININRVAKVVKGGRRFSFTALVVIGDGAGRVGLGYGKAKEVPLAIQKGTEEARRNVFEVPMAGNTIMHPVIGTTGAGRVLLKPAAPGTGVIAGGAARAILEEAGIGDVLCKSLGSPNHINVARATISGLQSLRRPDEVARLRGLDPTDFLPKGLWDAYQTTRMDRAAAAQRSDEAEEE
;
A
#
# COMPACT_ATOMS: atom_id res chain seq x y z
N MET A 1 0.88 20.91 -15.91
CA MET A 1 0.49 19.63 -15.30
C MET A 1 1.77 19.07 -14.71
N SER A 2 1.91 19.24 -13.41
CA SER A 2 3.16 18.94 -12.69
C SER A 2 3.16 17.45 -12.37
N GLU A 3 3.99 16.66 -13.05
CA GLU A 3 4.43 15.36 -12.53
C GLU A 3 5.29 15.65 -11.30
N GLU A 4 4.74 15.44 -10.13
CA GLU A 4 5.54 15.41 -8.91
C GLU A 4 6.49 14.21 -9.02
N ARG A 5 7.74 14.51 -9.32
CA ARG A 5 8.88 13.59 -9.32
C ARG A 5 9.11 13.12 -7.90
N THR A 6 8.50 12.01 -7.54
CA THR A 6 8.82 11.31 -6.30
C THR A 6 9.99 10.38 -6.62
N GLY A 7 11.21 10.81 -6.34
CA GLY A 7 12.43 9.99 -6.49
C GLY A 7 12.29 8.68 -5.72
N GLY A 8 12.37 7.56 -6.40
CA GLY A 8 12.26 6.23 -5.84
C GLY A 8 12.38 5.15 -6.92
N ALA A 9 12.62 3.89 -6.51
CA ALA A 9 12.73 2.76 -7.42
C ALA A 9 11.55 2.72 -8.42
N PRO A 10 11.75 2.21 -9.64
CA PRO A 10 10.69 2.12 -10.64
C PRO A 10 9.54 1.26 -10.11
N LEU A 11 8.31 1.70 -10.36
CA LEU A 11 7.12 0.94 -9.98
C LEU A 11 7.11 -0.41 -10.72
N ARG A 12 6.85 -1.48 -9.99
CA ARG A 12 6.72 -2.84 -10.54
C ARG A 12 5.52 -2.94 -11.47
N GLU A 13 5.41 -4.08 -12.16
CA GLU A 13 4.22 -4.39 -12.93
C GLU A 13 2.97 -4.45 -12.03
N SER A 14 1.84 -4.03 -12.60
CA SER A 14 0.59 -4.01 -11.86
C SER A 14 0.09 -5.42 -11.52
N ARG A 15 -0.24 -5.66 -10.25
CA ARG A 15 -0.82 -6.91 -9.80
C ARG A 15 -2.34 -6.80 -9.69
N VAL A 16 -3.05 -7.70 -10.36
CA VAL A 16 -4.51 -7.76 -10.30
C VAL A 16 -4.94 -8.54 -9.05
N ILE A 17 -5.72 -7.90 -8.19
CA ILE A 17 -6.26 -8.51 -6.96
C ILE A 17 -7.53 -9.28 -7.28
N ASN A 18 -8.46 -8.66 -8.03
CA ASN A 18 -9.75 -9.27 -8.36
C ASN A 18 -10.34 -8.67 -9.63
N ILE A 19 -11.01 -9.51 -10.41
CA ILE A 19 -11.78 -9.13 -11.60
C ILE A 19 -13.22 -9.58 -11.41
N ASN A 20 -14.17 -8.66 -11.56
CA ASN A 20 -15.60 -8.96 -11.49
C ASN A 20 -16.30 -8.59 -12.79
N ARG A 21 -17.21 -9.45 -13.24
CA ARG A 21 -18.20 -9.12 -14.27
C ARG A 21 -19.42 -8.47 -13.64
N VAL A 22 -19.74 -7.27 -14.05
CA VAL A 22 -20.86 -6.49 -13.55
C VAL A 22 -21.87 -6.20 -14.67
N ALA A 23 -23.14 -6.01 -14.33
CA ALA A 23 -24.16 -5.73 -15.31
C ALA A 23 -25.06 -4.56 -14.87
N LYS A 24 -25.39 -3.69 -15.82
CA LYS A 24 -26.49 -2.72 -15.69
C LYS A 24 -27.74 -3.31 -16.34
N VAL A 25 -28.81 -3.47 -15.56
CA VAL A 25 -30.10 -3.91 -16.07
C VAL A 25 -30.79 -2.73 -16.77
N VAL A 26 -31.24 -2.96 -18.00
CA VAL A 26 -31.94 -1.99 -18.83
C VAL A 26 -33.25 -2.62 -19.39
N LYS A 27 -34.14 -1.80 -19.94
CA LYS A 27 -35.31 -2.32 -20.67
C LYS A 27 -34.84 -3.23 -21.82
N GLY A 28 -35.17 -4.50 -21.79
CA GLY A 28 -34.80 -5.47 -22.81
C GLY A 28 -33.49 -6.27 -22.56
N GLY A 29 -32.85 -6.13 -21.40
CA GLY A 29 -31.69 -6.98 -21.09
C GLY A 29 -30.69 -6.42 -20.10
N ARG A 30 -29.45 -6.95 -20.17
CA ARG A 30 -28.33 -6.59 -19.27
C ARG A 30 -27.12 -6.11 -20.10
N ARG A 31 -26.59 -4.94 -19.77
CA ARG A 31 -25.32 -4.46 -20.34
C ARG A 31 -24.19 -4.83 -19.42
N PHE A 32 -23.33 -5.74 -19.89
CA PHE A 32 -22.19 -6.23 -19.12
C PHE A 32 -20.99 -5.28 -19.21
N SER A 33 -20.21 -5.28 -18.14
CA SER A 33 -18.89 -4.63 -18.05
C SER A 33 -18.03 -5.42 -17.08
N PHE A 34 -16.71 -5.17 -17.12
CA PHE A 34 -15.75 -5.77 -16.20
C PHE A 34 -15.16 -4.69 -15.29
N THR A 35 -14.87 -5.09 -14.06
CA THR A 35 -14.15 -4.25 -13.11
C THR A 35 -12.91 -4.99 -12.66
N ALA A 36 -11.78 -4.29 -12.61
CA ALA A 36 -10.51 -4.80 -12.13
C ALA A 36 -10.05 -3.98 -10.92
N LEU A 37 -9.70 -4.66 -9.84
CA LEU A 37 -9.03 -4.09 -8.68
C LEU A 37 -7.54 -4.38 -8.82
N VAL A 38 -6.73 -3.35 -8.90
CA VAL A 38 -5.31 -3.42 -9.24
C VAL A 38 -4.48 -2.72 -8.19
N VAL A 39 -3.33 -3.29 -7.84
CA VAL A 39 -2.33 -2.68 -6.97
C VAL A 39 -1.01 -2.53 -7.73
N ILE A 40 -0.27 -1.49 -7.43
CA ILE A 40 1.08 -1.22 -7.91
C ILE A 40 1.94 -0.83 -6.72
N GLY A 41 3.19 -1.27 -6.72
CA GLY A 41 4.18 -0.89 -5.72
C GLY A 41 5.59 -0.93 -6.30
N ASP A 42 6.55 -0.46 -5.54
CA ASP A 42 7.97 -0.56 -5.88
C ASP A 42 8.69 -1.65 -5.07
N GLY A 43 8.02 -2.22 -4.06
CA GLY A 43 8.61 -3.15 -3.10
C GLY A 43 9.57 -2.49 -2.12
N ALA A 44 9.63 -1.16 -2.08
CA ALA A 44 10.51 -0.35 -1.22
C ALA A 44 9.73 0.65 -0.34
N GLY A 45 8.42 0.45 -0.21
CA GLY A 45 7.54 1.23 0.67
C GLY A 45 6.54 2.12 -0.05
N ARG A 46 6.50 2.15 -1.39
CA ARG A 46 5.47 2.88 -2.11
C ARG A 46 4.42 1.90 -2.64
N VAL A 47 3.16 2.25 -2.49
CA VAL A 47 2.04 1.43 -2.96
C VAL A 47 0.88 2.31 -3.41
N GLY A 48 0.18 1.88 -4.44
CA GLY A 48 -1.01 2.54 -4.95
C GLY A 48 -2.09 1.53 -5.31
N LEU A 49 -3.35 1.89 -5.11
CA LEU A 49 -4.52 1.08 -5.42
C LEU A 49 -5.39 1.77 -6.46
N GLY A 50 -5.84 1.02 -7.47
CA GLY A 50 -6.74 1.51 -8.49
C GLY A 50 -7.90 0.55 -8.78
N TYR A 51 -9.00 1.09 -9.24
CA TYR A 51 -10.23 0.37 -9.55
C TYR A 51 -10.76 0.76 -10.94
N GLY A 52 -10.38 -0.03 -11.96
CA GLY A 52 -10.79 0.19 -13.34
C GLY A 52 -12.11 -0.46 -13.70
N LYS A 53 -12.89 0.19 -14.58
CA LYS A 53 -14.12 -0.36 -15.18
C LYS A 53 -14.14 -0.12 -16.69
N ALA A 54 -14.35 -1.19 -17.46
CA ALA A 54 -14.48 -1.13 -18.91
C ALA A 54 -15.38 -2.23 -19.46
N LYS A 55 -15.62 -2.23 -20.78
CA LYS A 55 -16.39 -3.29 -21.47
C LYS A 55 -15.56 -4.57 -21.62
N GLU A 56 -14.24 -4.44 -21.65
CA GLU A 56 -13.27 -5.53 -21.82
C GLU A 56 -12.34 -5.60 -20.62
N VAL A 57 -11.82 -6.80 -20.32
CA VAL A 57 -10.92 -7.04 -19.18
C VAL A 57 -9.60 -6.28 -19.31
N PRO A 58 -8.88 -6.32 -20.46
CA PRO A 58 -7.60 -5.62 -20.61
C PRO A 58 -7.75 -4.11 -20.38
N LEU A 59 -8.79 -3.49 -20.93
CA LEU A 59 -9.08 -2.06 -20.76
C LEU A 59 -9.46 -1.72 -19.30
N ALA A 60 -10.10 -2.65 -18.57
CA ALA A 60 -10.40 -2.45 -17.16
C ALA A 60 -9.13 -2.48 -16.32
N ILE A 61 -8.19 -3.40 -16.62
CA ILE A 61 -6.88 -3.48 -15.95
C ILE A 61 -6.07 -2.21 -16.24
N GLN A 62 -5.97 -1.79 -17.50
CA GLN A 62 -5.23 -0.57 -17.88
C GLN A 62 -5.73 0.65 -17.11
N LYS A 63 -7.05 0.89 -17.06
CA LYS A 63 -7.66 1.99 -16.30
C LYS A 63 -7.37 1.88 -14.80
N GLY A 64 -7.44 0.65 -14.24
CA GLY A 64 -7.07 0.41 -12.85
C GLY A 64 -5.61 0.73 -12.57
N THR A 65 -4.71 0.36 -13.48
CA THR A 65 -3.28 0.65 -13.39
C THR A 65 -2.99 2.15 -13.43
N GLU A 66 -3.64 2.90 -14.32
CA GLU A 66 -3.51 4.36 -14.40
C GLU A 66 -4.02 5.06 -13.13
N GLU A 67 -5.13 4.59 -12.56
CA GLU A 67 -5.64 5.10 -11.29
C GLU A 67 -4.71 4.74 -10.12
N ALA A 68 -4.18 3.50 -10.09
CA ALA A 68 -3.23 3.07 -9.06
C ALA A 68 -1.95 3.92 -9.08
N ARG A 69 -1.41 4.25 -10.26
CA ARG A 69 -0.23 5.14 -10.41
C ARG A 69 -0.47 6.54 -9.84
N ARG A 70 -1.67 7.09 -10.03
CA ARG A 70 -2.04 8.41 -9.48
C ARG A 70 -2.21 8.41 -7.97
N ASN A 71 -2.54 7.26 -7.39
CA ASN A 71 -2.82 7.09 -5.97
C ASN A 71 -1.65 6.47 -5.20
N VAL A 72 -0.44 6.52 -5.72
CA VAL A 72 0.77 6.02 -5.03
C VAL A 72 1.07 6.90 -3.83
N PHE A 73 1.37 6.28 -2.69
CA PHE A 73 1.82 6.95 -1.48
C PHE A 73 2.91 6.13 -0.80
N GLU A 74 3.66 6.79 0.09
CA GLU A 74 4.74 6.17 0.85
C GLU A 74 4.25 5.66 2.20
N VAL A 75 4.58 4.39 2.52
CA VAL A 75 4.28 3.74 3.79
C VAL A 75 5.48 3.88 4.74
N PRO A 76 5.29 4.40 5.97
CA PRO A 76 6.35 4.40 6.99
C PRO A 76 6.66 2.96 7.41
N MET A 77 7.88 2.50 7.14
CA MET A 77 8.34 1.14 7.48
C MET A 77 9.51 1.19 8.46
N ALA A 78 9.67 0.13 9.23
CA ALA A 78 10.84 -0.15 10.05
C ALA A 78 11.44 -1.50 9.65
N GLY A 79 12.50 -1.49 8.86
CA GLY A 79 12.99 -2.69 8.19
C GLY A 79 11.90 -3.29 7.29
N ASN A 80 11.60 -4.56 7.50
CA ASN A 80 10.60 -5.30 6.72
C ASN A 80 9.18 -5.25 7.31
N THR A 81 8.92 -4.43 8.36
CA THR A 81 7.63 -4.40 9.05
C THR A 81 7.07 -2.99 9.20
N ILE A 82 5.86 -2.87 9.72
CA ILE A 82 5.19 -1.59 10.02
C ILE A 82 5.56 -1.07 11.41
N MET A 83 5.47 0.25 11.61
CA MET A 83 5.89 0.91 12.86
C MET A 83 5.06 0.54 14.09
N HIS A 84 3.76 0.40 13.95
CA HIS A 84 2.84 0.14 15.07
C HIS A 84 1.57 -0.58 14.59
N PRO A 85 0.83 -1.26 15.50
CA PRO A 85 -0.46 -1.84 15.14
C PRO A 85 -1.47 -0.75 14.78
N VAL A 86 -2.30 -1.04 13.78
CA VAL A 86 -3.33 -0.12 13.28
C VAL A 86 -4.56 -0.88 12.81
N ILE A 87 -5.73 -0.27 12.94
CA ILE A 87 -6.96 -0.76 12.34
C ILE A 87 -7.38 0.23 11.25
N GLY A 88 -7.21 -0.18 9.99
CA GLY A 88 -7.73 0.57 8.86
C GLY A 88 -9.22 0.31 8.67
N THR A 89 -9.96 1.36 8.40
CA THR A 89 -11.42 1.29 8.21
C THR A 89 -11.84 2.05 6.96
N THR A 90 -12.68 1.43 6.13
CA THR A 90 -13.30 2.10 4.98
C THR A 90 -14.67 1.48 4.73
N GLY A 91 -15.73 2.26 4.97
CA GLY A 91 -17.09 1.75 4.94
C GLY A 91 -17.28 0.55 5.87
N ALA A 92 -17.73 -0.58 5.36
CA ALA A 92 -17.88 -1.82 6.13
C ALA A 92 -16.60 -2.66 6.22
N GLY A 93 -15.52 -2.27 5.56
CA GLY A 93 -14.20 -2.93 5.64
C GLY A 93 -13.47 -2.50 6.90
N ARG A 94 -12.95 -3.48 7.65
CA ARG A 94 -12.09 -3.27 8.82
C ARG A 94 -10.94 -4.26 8.75
N VAL A 95 -9.71 -3.76 8.79
CA VAL A 95 -8.51 -4.58 8.68
C VAL A 95 -7.56 -4.21 9.81
N LEU A 96 -7.20 -5.20 10.62
CA LEU A 96 -6.16 -5.08 11.64
C LEU A 96 -4.82 -5.39 10.98
N LEU A 97 -3.84 -4.51 11.16
CA LEU A 97 -2.44 -4.70 10.80
C LEU A 97 -1.61 -4.64 12.08
N LYS A 98 -0.74 -5.62 12.28
CA LYS A 98 0.20 -5.67 13.42
C LYS A 98 1.60 -5.91 12.91
N PRO A 99 2.63 -5.21 13.44
CA PRO A 99 4.02 -5.54 13.15
C PRO A 99 4.34 -6.97 13.63
N ALA A 100 5.26 -7.63 12.94
CA ALA A 100 5.71 -8.97 13.25
C ALA A 100 7.24 -9.02 13.33
N ALA A 101 7.74 -10.05 14.04
CA ALA A 101 9.17 -10.30 14.11
C ALA A 101 9.75 -10.69 12.75
N PRO A 102 11.03 -10.37 12.47
CA PRO A 102 11.71 -10.79 11.25
C PRO A 102 11.58 -12.29 11.01
N GLY A 103 11.26 -12.67 9.76
CA GLY A 103 11.06 -14.07 9.38
C GLY A 103 9.66 -14.61 9.58
N THR A 104 8.70 -13.84 10.13
CA THR A 104 7.30 -14.26 10.26
C THR A 104 6.61 -14.37 8.90
N GLY A 105 7.00 -13.53 7.94
CA GLY A 105 6.35 -13.44 6.65
C GLY A 105 5.04 -12.65 6.65
N VAL A 106 4.41 -12.54 5.50
CA VAL A 106 3.12 -11.86 5.34
C VAL A 106 1.98 -12.82 5.66
N ILE A 107 1.39 -12.70 6.84
CA ILE A 107 0.21 -13.48 7.25
C ILE A 107 -1.03 -12.61 7.05
N ALA A 108 -1.62 -12.68 5.85
CA ALA A 108 -2.73 -11.82 5.43
C ALA A 108 -3.70 -12.53 4.48
N GLY A 109 -4.93 -12.06 4.41
CA GLY A 109 -5.90 -12.47 3.40
C GLY A 109 -5.54 -11.92 2.01
N GLY A 110 -6.00 -12.58 0.94
CA GLY A 110 -5.54 -12.35 -0.43
C GLY A 110 -5.45 -10.89 -0.89
N ALA A 111 -6.49 -10.08 -0.69
CA ALA A 111 -6.47 -8.68 -1.09
C ALA A 111 -5.48 -7.83 -0.28
N ALA A 112 -5.42 -8.04 1.04
CA ALA A 112 -4.48 -7.34 1.90
C ALA A 112 -3.03 -7.82 1.64
N ARG A 113 -2.83 -9.14 1.44
CA ARG A 113 -1.52 -9.72 1.13
C ARG A 113 -0.91 -9.10 -0.11
N ALA A 114 -1.68 -8.99 -1.20
CA ALA A 114 -1.19 -8.40 -2.43
C ALA A 114 -0.69 -6.95 -2.23
N ILE A 115 -1.42 -6.15 -1.45
CA ILE A 115 -1.04 -4.76 -1.15
C ILE A 115 0.23 -4.70 -0.31
N LEU A 116 0.35 -5.54 0.72
CA LEU A 116 1.49 -5.56 1.64
C LEU A 116 2.77 -6.04 0.94
N GLU A 117 2.67 -7.07 0.09
CA GLU A 117 3.78 -7.58 -0.71
C GLU A 117 4.25 -6.53 -1.74
N GLU A 118 3.34 -5.84 -2.44
CA GLU A 118 3.69 -4.77 -3.38
C GLU A 118 4.29 -3.53 -2.68
N ALA A 119 3.87 -3.27 -1.44
CA ALA A 119 4.51 -2.25 -0.60
C ALA A 119 5.91 -2.63 -0.12
N GLY A 120 6.33 -3.89 -0.26
CA GLY A 120 7.62 -4.39 0.23
C GLY A 120 7.62 -4.73 1.72
N ILE A 121 6.45 -4.88 2.34
CA ILE A 121 6.33 -5.31 3.74
C ILE A 121 6.47 -6.82 3.77
N GLY A 122 7.55 -7.32 4.38
CA GLY A 122 7.87 -8.74 4.47
C GLY A 122 7.35 -9.44 5.71
N ASP A 123 7.18 -8.71 6.83
CA ASP A 123 6.81 -9.29 8.12
C ASP A 123 5.62 -8.55 8.74
N VAL A 124 4.43 -9.12 8.66
CA VAL A 124 3.20 -8.49 9.15
C VAL A 124 2.10 -9.50 9.44
N LEU A 125 1.34 -9.27 10.51
CA LEU A 125 0.12 -9.99 10.83
C LEU A 125 -1.09 -9.13 10.45
N CYS A 126 -1.96 -9.67 9.61
CA CYS A 126 -3.14 -8.99 9.13
C CYS A 126 -4.40 -9.84 9.30
N LYS A 127 -5.47 -9.22 9.78
CA LYS A 127 -6.79 -9.87 9.89
C LYS A 127 -7.91 -8.95 9.44
N SER A 128 -8.72 -9.43 8.49
CA SER A 128 -9.98 -8.76 8.14
C SER A 128 -11.02 -9.02 9.23
N LEU A 129 -11.54 -7.95 9.82
CA LEU A 129 -12.52 -7.96 10.91
C LEU A 129 -13.93 -7.53 10.47
N GLY A 130 -14.06 -7.05 9.23
CA GLY A 130 -15.32 -6.52 8.67
C GLY A 130 -15.78 -7.29 7.44
N SER A 131 -16.23 -6.55 6.44
CA SER A 131 -16.74 -7.10 5.18
C SER A 131 -15.71 -7.97 4.45
N PRO A 132 -16.08 -9.17 3.93
CA PRO A 132 -15.21 -10.02 3.13
C PRO A 132 -15.00 -9.52 1.69
N ASN A 133 -15.66 -8.44 1.27
CA ASN A 133 -15.54 -7.90 -0.08
C ASN A 133 -14.11 -7.40 -0.33
N HIS A 134 -13.46 -7.92 -1.36
CA HIS A 134 -12.08 -7.59 -1.74
C HIS A 134 -11.83 -6.09 -1.90
N ILE A 135 -12.80 -5.32 -2.43
CA ILE A 135 -12.68 -3.87 -2.59
C ILE A 135 -12.64 -3.18 -1.22
N ASN A 136 -13.53 -3.58 -0.31
CA ASN A 136 -13.58 -3.00 1.03
C ASN A 136 -12.33 -3.35 1.85
N VAL A 137 -11.87 -4.60 1.77
CA VAL A 137 -10.63 -5.05 2.43
C VAL A 137 -9.42 -4.29 1.88
N ALA A 138 -9.30 -4.16 0.56
CA ALA A 138 -8.19 -3.43 -0.07
C ALA A 138 -8.17 -1.96 0.36
N ARG A 139 -9.30 -1.26 0.27
CA ARG A 139 -9.41 0.14 0.70
C ARG A 139 -9.14 0.33 2.19
N ALA A 140 -9.64 -0.59 3.04
CA ALA A 140 -9.36 -0.56 4.48
C ALA A 140 -7.87 -0.80 4.77
N THR A 141 -7.20 -1.69 4.03
CA THR A 141 -5.75 -1.90 4.15
C THR A 141 -4.98 -0.63 3.78
N ILE A 142 -5.29 0.02 2.66
CA ILE A 142 -4.69 1.30 2.27
C ILE A 142 -4.92 2.38 3.33
N SER A 143 -6.16 2.54 3.81
CA SER A 143 -6.47 3.50 4.88
C SER A 143 -5.67 3.23 6.16
N GLY A 144 -5.46 1.96 6.51
CA GLY A 144 -4.61 1.56 7.63
C GLY A 144 -3.15 1.96 7.41
N LEU A 145 -2.59 1.69 6.24
CA LEU A 145 -1.21 2.05 5.90
C LEU A 145 -0.99 3.57 5.85
N GLN A 146 -1.97 4.33 5.36
CA GLN A 146 -1.93 5.81 5.34
C GLN A 146 -2.04 6.43 6.73
N SER A 147 -2.67 5.75 7.68
CA SER A 147 -2.81 6.21 9.06
C SER A 147 -1.61 5.93 9.95
N LEU A 148 -0.61 5.19 9.44
CA LEU A 148 0.65 4.97 10.16
C LEU A 148 1.37 6.29 10.42
N ARG A 149 1.87 6.46 11.65
CA ARG A 149 2.60 7.65 12.07
C ARG A 149 4.10 7.40 12.04
N ARG A 150 4.85 8.40 11.58
CA ARG A 150 6.32 8.39 11.64
C ARG A 150 6.77 8.68 13.07
N PRO A 151 7.76 7.95 13.62
CA PRO A 151 8.23 8.18 14.99
C PRO A 151 8.72 9.60 15.22
N ASP A 152 9.45 10.15 14.24
CA ASP A 152 9.98 11.53 14.29
C ASP A 152 8.86 12.57 14.47
N GLU A 153 7.73 12.37 13.80
CA GLU A 153 6.56 13.24 13.89
C GLU A 153 5.93 13.16 15.28
N VAL A 154 5.78 11.93 15.79
CA VAL A 154 5.20 11.71 17.13
C VAL A 154 6.11 12.27 18.21
N ALA A 155 7.43 12.07 18.12
CA ALA A 155 8.41 12.63 19.02
C ALA A 155 8.36 14.16 19.07
N ARG A 156 8.35 14.80 17.88
CA ARG A 156 8.24 16.26 17.75
C ARG A 156 6.94 16.80 18.37
N LEU A 157 5.81 16.13 18.15
CA LEU A 157 4.52 16.54 18.69
C LEU A 157 4.43 16.38 20.20
N ARG A 158 5.13 15.42 20.78
CA ARG A 158 5.15 15.14 22.22
C ARG A 158 6.28 15.86 22.95
N GLY A 159 7.25 16.44 22.26
CA GLY A 159 8.46 17.00 22.84
C GLY A 159 9.34 15.98 23.56
N LEU A 160 9.33 14.71 23.10
CA LEU A 160 10.07 13.60 23.66
C LEU A 160 11.11 13.08 22.65
N ASP A 161 12.14 12.38 23.14
CA ASP A 161 13.06 11.67 22.26
C ASP A 161 12.38 10.38 21.75
N PRO A 162 12.54 10.00 20.46
CA PRO A 162 12.00 8.74 19.93
C PRO A 162 12.44 7.49 20.72
N THR A 163 13.60 7.51 21.32
CA THR A 163 14.15 6.42 22.13
C THR A 163 13.41 6.19 23.46
N ASP A 164 12.65 7.19 23.93
CA ASP A 164 11.90 7.09 25.19
C ASP A 164 10.64 6.24 25.10
N PHE A 165 10.04 6.14 23.89
CA PHE A 165 8.77 5.44 23.71
C PHE A 165 8.80 4.30 22.70
N LEU A 166 9.91 4.14 21.97
CA LEU A 166 10.09 3.05 21.00
C LEU A 166 11.11 2.04 21.49
N PRO A 167 10.88 0.73 21.24
CA PRO A 167 11.91 -0.28 21.42
C PRO A 167 13.14 0.05 20.54
N LYS A 168 14.35 -0.01 21.11
CA LYS A 168 15.60 0.33 20.40
C LYS A 168 15.72 -0.37 19.04
N GLY A 169 15.45 -1.67 18.97
CA GLY A 169 15.55 -2.42 17.71
C GLY A 169 14.60 -1.94 16.62
N LEU A 170 13.41 -1.41 16.99
CA LEU A 170 12.47 -0.85 16.01
C LEU A 170 12.93 0.54 15.54
N TRP A 171 13.52 1.33 16.44
CA TRP A 171 14.10 2.62 16.10
C TRP A 171 15.29 2.49 15.17
N ASP A 172 16.22 1.60 15.48
CA ASP A 172 17.39 1.33 14.65
C ASP A 172 16.99 0.84 13.25
N ALA A 173 16.02 -0.07 13.18
CA ALA A 173 15.46 -0.55 11.91
C ALA A 173 14.81 0.56 11.10
N TYR A 174 14.09 1.48 11.75
CA TYR A 174 13.50 2.64 11.08
C TYR A 174 14.53 3.61 10.53
N GLN A 175 15.58 3.91 11.30
CA GLN A 175 16.66 4.78 10.86
C GLN A 175 17.40 4.17 9.66
N THR A 176 17.74 2.88 9.72
CA THR A 176 18.38 2.17 8.60
C THR A 176 17.53 2.25 7.34
N THR A 177 16.25 1.92 7.44
CA THR A 177 15.32 1.99 6.29
C THR A 177 15.24 3.41 5.70
N ARG A 178 15.26 4.43 6.55
CA ARG A 178 15.24 5.83 6.11
C ARG A 178 16.53 6.23 5.39
N MET A 179 17.68 5.80 5.89
CA MET A 179 18.98 6.05 5.25
C MET A 179 19.09 5.34 3.90
N ASP A 180 18.67 4.08 3.82
CA ASP A 180 18.69 3.31 2.58
C ASP A 180 17.80 3.92 1.50
N ARG A 181 16.63 4.44 1.88
CA ARG A 181 15.74 5.15 0.97
C ARG A 181 16.30 6.48 0.50
N ALA A 182 16.91 7.24 1.39
CA ALA A 182 17.55 8.51 1.03
C ALA A 182 18.72 8.28 0.05
N ALA A 183 19.53 7.24 0.28
CA ALA A 183 20.61 6.85 -0.61
C ALA A 183 20.11 6.31 -1.96
N ALA A 184 18.96 5.62 -1.99
CA ALA A 184 18.34 5.16 -3.23
C ALA A 184 17.78 6.31 -4.05
N ALA A 185 17.18 7.33 -3.41
CA ALA A 185 16.68 8.52 -4.07
C ALA A 185 17.83 9.34 -4.72
N GLN A 186 18.93 9.54 -4.00
CA GLN A 186 20.12 10.23 -4.54
C GLN A 186 20.68 9.55 -5.78
N ARG A 187 20.79 8.22 -5.77
CA ARG A 187 21.28 7.45 -6.94
C ARG A 187 20.34 7.52 -8.14
N SER A 188 19.03 7.66 -7.93
CA SER A 188 18.09 7.84 -9.04
C SER A 188 18.19 9.23 -9.66
N ASP A 189 18.42 10.26 -8.85
CA ASP A 189 18.58 11.63 -9.32
C ASP A 189 19.91 11.79 -10.10
N GLU A 190 21.01 11.16 -9.63
CA GLU A 190 22.31 11.15 -10.33
C GLU A 190 22.24 10.41 -11.68
N ALA A 191 21.47 9.33 -11.77
CA ALA A 191 21.29 8.57 -13.02
C ALA A 191 20.39 9.25 -14.06
N GLU A 192 19.58 10.23 -13.67
CA GLU A 192 18.78 11.06 -14.59
C GLU A 192 19.53 12.30 -15.11
N GLU A 193 20.65 12.68 -14.48
CA GLU A 193 21.49 13.81 -14.90
C GLU A 193 22.62 13.41 -15.86
N GLU A 194 22.92 12.11 -16.04
CA GLU A 194 23.85 11.55 -17.03
C GLU A 194 23.14 11.16 -18.35
#